data_568ab6abb19e9a6d1109471597ad8ea9
#
_entry.id   568ab6abb19e9a6d1109471597ad8ea9
#
_cell.length_a   1.000
_cell.length_b   1.000
_cell.length_c   1.000
_cell.angle_alpha   90.00
_cell.angle_beta   90.00
_cell.angle_gamma   90.00
#
_symmetry.space_group_name_H-M   'P 1'
#
loop_
_entity.id
_entity.type
_entity.pdbx_description
1 polymer ?
#
loop_
_entity_poly.entity_id
_entity_poly.type
_entity_poly.pdbx_seq_one_letter_code
_entity_poly.pdbx_strand_id
1 'polypeptide(L)'
;MGKKKGSGAGAYLLLALSVVFVAACGAVFWLASTGRLSSLLSGHGVEGSVESPASEDLAVKTFSDYSWDELSEIARRISAAPDDQSGLEVARRFGIVGDDGEISDCVRAVQLSDGRVATCRVVGVRADDLADGSGKAGLTFMISSLAQRPMNDAATNVGGWGSSSLRSWLEAEGMALLPSDLAASIKPVSKLTNNSGVVTDGFDIVSSTTDNLWLFSASEVFGGLSWFAHEFGTKPIPNTVYTDFAPYDRLISSEGPQYAYFSDHGVADLCGYEVLPGALGQVDGNWWMRTPYPVSFVGIDESCFYQVMASGYPSTVLSSDQENGVVAGFCL
;
A
#
# COMPACT_ATOMS: atom_id res chain seq x y z
N MET A 1 66.02 6.56 -16.34
CA MET A 1 66.19 6.62 -14.89
C MET A 1 65.70 7.95 -14.41
N GLY A 2 64.61 8.02 -13.63
CA GLY A 2 64.06 9.26 -13.10
C GLY A 2 62.81 8.95 -12.26
N LYS A 3 62.98 8.53 -11.01
CA LYS A 3 61.90 8.37 -10.03
C LYS A 3 61.31 9.71 -9.63
N LYS A 4 60.03 9.99 -9.94
CA LYS A 4 59.26 11.05 -9.30
C LYS A 4 58.73 10.57 -7.95
N LYS A 5 59.18 11.14 -6.85
CA LYS A 5 58.58 11.06 -5.52
C LYS A 5 57.27 11.86 -5.54
N GLY A 6 56.13 11.20 -5.40
CA GLY A 6 54.85 11.86 -5.14
C GLY A 6 54.76 12.28 -3.67
N SER A 7 54.36 13.50 -3.42
CA SER A 7 54.30 14.15 -2.13
C SER A 7 53.19 13.58 -1.22
N GLY A 8 53.57 13.10 -0.04
CA GLY A 8 52.66 12.63 1.01
C GLY A 8 51.89 13.75 1.75
N ALA A 9 52.03 15.00 1.35
CA ALA A 9 51.42 16.15 2.03
C ALA A 9 49.90 16.21 1.89
N GLY A 10 49.34 15.75 0.73
CA GLY A 10 47.91 15.74 0.48
C GLY A 10 47.12 14.73 1.31
N ALA A 11 47.75 13.57 1.58
CA ALA A 11 47.13 12.53 2.38
C ALA A 11 46.98 12.89 3.86
N TYR A 12 47.98 13.59 4.41
CA TYR A 12 47.91 14.04 5.80
C TYR A 12 46.92 15.21 5.98
N LEU A 13 46.74 16.08 4.98
CA LEU A 13 45.76 17.17 5.03
C LEU A 13 44.33 16.64 5.00
N LEU A 14 44.03 15.61 4.20
CA LEU A 14 42.73 14.96 4.16
C LEU A 14 42.42 14.20 5.45
N LEU A 15 43.42 13.52 6.04
CA LEU A 15 43.25 12.84 7.33
C LEU A 15 43.02 13.84 8.47
N ALA A 16 43.71 14.98 8.49
CA ALA A 16 43.51 16.01 9.48
C ALA A 16 42.12 16.66 9.39
N LEU A 17 41.64 16.93 8.18
CA LEU A 17 40.30 17.45 7.96
C LEU A 17 39.17 16.46 8.36
N SER A 18 39.34 15.15 8.10
CA SER A 18 38.39 14.15 8.52
C SER A 18 38.31 13.97 10.04
N VAL A 19 39.45 14.04 10.74
CA VAL A 19 39.50 13.98 12.21
C VAL A 19 38.84 15.21 12.86
N VAL A 20 39.04 16.41 12.30
CA VAL A 20 38.38 17.63 12.79
C VAL A 20 36.87 17.57 12.56
N PHE A 21 36.41 17.04 11.41
CA PHE A 21 34.99 16.89 11.12
C PHE A 21 34.30 15.90 12.06
N VAL A 22 34.91 14.73 12.30
CA VAL A 22 34.37 13.72 13.24
C VAL A 22 34.34 14.24 14.66
N ALA A 23 35.37 14.99 15.09
CA ALA A 23 35.40 15.62 16.41
C ALA A 23 34.31 16.70 16.57
N ALA A 24 34.07 17.51 15.54
CA ALA A 24 33.01 18.52 15.54
C ALA A 24 31.60 17.87 15.57
N CYS A 25 31.36 16.83 14.79
CA CYS A 25 30.10 16.10 14.81
C CYS A 25 29.88 15.39 16.17
N GLY A 26 30.91 14.79 16.75
CA GLY A 26 30.85 14.17 18.07
C GLY A 26 30.55 15.17 19.19
N ALA A 27 31.11 16.38 19.14
CA ALA A 27 30.83 17.42 20.11
C ALA A 27 29.42 17.97 20.02
N VAL A 28 28.87 18.13 18.80
CA VAL A 28 27.46 18.54 18.58
C VAL A 28 26.50 17.46 19.08
N PHE A 29 26.80 16.18 18.80
CA PHE A 29 25.99 15.08 19.27
C PHE A 29 25.99 14.95 20.81
N TRP A 30 27.16 15.12 21.43
CA TRP A 30 27.30 15.10 22.89
C TRP A 30 26.58 16.28 23.57
N LEU A 31 26.69 17.49 23.00
CA LEU A 31 25.96 18.66 23.48
C LEU A 31 24.45 18.51 23.32
N ALA A 32 24.01 17.93 22.23
CA ALA A 32 22.56 17.63 22.01
C ALA A 32 22.04 16.59 23.00
N SER A 33 22.78 15.48 23.20
CA SER A 33 22.40 14.40 24.12
C SER A 33 22.41 14.78 25.60
N THR A 34 23.19 15.80 25.99
CA THR A 34 23.27 16.28 27.38
C THR A 34 22.36 17.50 27.67
N GLY A 35 21.57 17.95 26.69
CA GLY A 35 20.69 19.12 26.84
C GLY A 35 21.43 20.46 26.95
N ARG A 36 22.77 20.49 26.82
CA ARG A 36 23.58 21.71 26.96
C ARG A 36 23.56 22.60 25.71
N LEU A 37 23.01 22.11 24.60
CA LEU A 37 22.87 22.92 23.38
C LEU A 37 21.88 24.08 23.58
N SER A 38 20.81 23.83 24.34
CA SER A 38 19.78 24.82 24.64
C SER A 38 20.31 26.00 25.50
N SER A 39 21.28 25.75 26.36
CA SER A 39 21.83 26.80 27.23
C SER A 39 22.84 27.74 26.54
N LEU A 40 23.41 27.32 25.41
CA LEU A 40 24.35 28.14 24.62
C LEU A 40 23.64 29.05 23.60
N LEU A 41 22.37 28.70 23.24
CA LEU A 41 21.57 29.49 22.31
C LEU A 41 20.63 30.51 23.00
N SER A 42 20.57 30.50 24.35
CA SER A 42 19.68 31.37 25.14
C SER A 42 20.31 32.75 25.48
N GLY A 43 21.38 33.14 24.84
CA GLY A 43 22.16 34.35 25.15
C GLY A 43 21.94 35.54 24.23
N HIS A 44 20.73 35.78 23.69
CA HIS A 44 20.32 37.12 23.22
C HIS A 44 18.80 37.17 23.22
N GLY A 45 18.25 37.97 24.11
CA GLY A 45 16.81 38.15 24.26
C GLY A 45 16.18 38.81 23.04
N VAL A 46 15.28 38.08 22.42
CA VAL A 46 14.07 38.64 21.84
C VAL A 46 12.95 37.75 22.38
N GLU A 47 12.21 38.27 23.36
CA GLU A 47 10.91 37.75 23.74
C GLU A 47 9.95 37.93 22.55
N GLY A 48 10.00 37.00 21.63
CA GLY A 48 8.92 36.64 20.74
C GLY A 48 8.49 35.25 21.18
N SER A 49 7.42 35.17 21.93
CA SER A 49 6.71 33.92 22.13
C SER A 49 6.31 33.41 20.76
N VAL A 50 7.12 32.52 20.17
CA VAL A 50 6.65 31.60 19.15
C VAL A 50 5.76 30.65 19.92
N GLU A 51 4.47 31.03 20.05
CA GLU A 51 3.42 30.07 20.25
C GLU A 51 3.58 29.02 19.15
N SER A 52 4.08 27.85 19.52
CA SER A 52 3.80 26.62 18.78
C SER A 52 2.29 26.66 18.55
N PRO A 53 1.78 26.59 17.32
CA PRO A 53 0.34 26.57 17.13
C PRO A 53 -0.16 25.42 18.01
N ALA A 54 -0.91 25.76 19.05
CA ALA A 54 -1.63 24.81 19.86
C ALA A 54 -2.33 23.92 18.84
N SER A 55 -2.09 22.61 18.88
CA SER A 55 -2.81 21.67 18.05
C SER A 55 -4.28 21.91 18.37
N GLU A 56 -4.98 22.65 17.52
CA GLU A 56 -6.43 22.79 17.66
C GLU A 56 -6.96 21.37 17.76
N ASP A 57 -7.66 21.09 18.83
CA ASP A 57 -8.14 19.74 19.12
C ASP A 57 -9.21 19.45 18.06
N LEU A 58 -8.82 18.64 17.05
CA LEU A 58 -9.66 18.36 15.90
C LEU A 58 -11.01 17.83 16.39
N ALA A 59 -12.10 18.51 16.04
CA ALA A 59 -13.43 18.17 16.48
C ALA A 59 -13.85 16.80 15.92
N VAL A 60 -14.48 15.98 16.77
CA VAL A 60 -15.07 14.71 16.33
C VAL A 60 -16.34 15.02 15.53
N LYS A 61 -16.43 14.44 14.34
CA LYS A 61 -17.50 14.61 13.35
C LYS A 61 -18.01 13.25 12.86
N THR A 62 -19.12 13.27 12.13
CA THR A 62 -19.47 12.13 11.27
C THR A 62 -18.40 11.97 10.19
N PHE A 63 -18.02 10.74 9.86
CA PHE A 63 -16.90 10.47 8.93
C PHE A 63 -17.03 11.22 7.58
N SER A 64 -18.23 11.28 7.01
CA SER A 64 -18.49 11.99 5.76
C SER A 64 -18.27 13.50 5.82
N ASP A 65 -18.28 14.09 7.02
CA ASP A 65 -18.20 15.54 7.22
C ASP A 65 -16.76 16.03 7.43
N TYR A 66 -15.79 15.13 7.56
CA TYR A 66 -14.37 15.51 7.58
C TYR A 66 -13.94 15.97 6.18
N SER A 67 -13.17 17.06 6.12
CA SER A 67 -12.41 17.39 4.90
C SER A 67 -11.27 16.42 4.69
N TRP A 68 -10.65 16.42 3.49
CA TRP A 68 -9.47 15.60 3.24
C TRP A 68 -8.28 16.05 4.08
N ASP A 69 -8.13 17.36 4.35
CA ASP A 69 -7.11 17.89 5.24
C ASP A 69 -7.29 17.37 6.68
N GLU A 70 -8.53 17.33 7.18
CA GLU A 70 -8.83 16.78 8.50
C GLU A 70 -8.56 15.26 8.57
N LEU A 71 -8.97 14.51 7.56
CA LEU A 71 -8.66 13.08 7.47
C LEU A 71 -7.15 12.83 7.37
N SER A 72 -6.42 13.67 6.65
CA SER A 72 -4.96 13.62 6.57
C SER A 72 -4.31 13.90 7.94
N GLU A 73 -4.82 14.86 8.70
CA GLU A 73 -4.34 15.12 10.07
C GLU A 73 -4.66 13.97 11.03
N ILE A 74 -5.86 13.37 10.92
CA ILE A 74 -6.23 12.17 11.69
C ILE A 74 -5.27 11.02 11.35
N ALA A 75 -5.05 10.76 10.04
CA ALA A 75 -4.13 9.74 9.58
C ALA A 75 -2.70 9.98 10.08
N ARG A 76 -2.23 11.23 10.05
CA ARG A 76 -0.93 11.60 10.59
C ARG A 76 -0.81 11.30 12.09
N ARG A 77 -1.84 11.55 12.89
CA ARG A 77 -1.87 11.22 14.32
C ARG A 77 -1.84 9.71 14.55
N ILE A 78 -2.57 8.95 13.74
CA ILE A 78 -2.58 7.49 13.78
C ILE A 78 -1.20 6.95 13.39
N SER A 79 -0.60 7.44 12.31
CA SER A 79 0.74 7.06 11.85
C SER A 79 1.81 7.33 12.91
N ALA A 80 1.74 8.49 13.59
CA ALA A 80 2.69 8.91 14.62
C ALA A 80 2.54 8.14 15.95
N ALA A 81 1.52 7.29 16.11
CA ALA A 81 1.33 6.50 17.32
C ALA A 81 2.50 5.51 17.51
N PRO A 82 2.94 5.24 18.75
CA PRO A 82 4.12 4.41 19.01
C PRO A 82 3.92 2.93 18.61
N ASP A 83 2.69 2.47 18.59
CA ASP A 83 2.32 1.10 18.24
C ASP A 83 0.91 1.04 17.62
N ASP A 84 0.52 -0.14 17.12
CA ASP A 84 -0.75 -0.33 16.44
C ASP A 84 -1.94 -0.16 17.39
N GLN A 85 -1.81 -0.57 18.67
CA GLN A 85 -2.88 -0.40 19.67
C GLN A 85 -3.17 1.07 19.94
N SER A 86 -2.13 1.87 20.14
CA SER A 86 -2.26 3.32 20.31
C SER A 86 -2.84 4.01 19.06
N GLY A 87 -2.48 3.52 17.87
CA GLY A 87 -3.03 3.98 16.60
C GLY A 87 -4.53 3.69 16.48
N LEU A 88 -4.97 2.50 16.89
CA LEU A 88 -6.40 2.13 16.95
C LEU A 88 -7.17 2.97 17.96
N GLU A 89 -6.57 3.35 19.10
CA GLU A 89 -7.20 4.25 20.07
C GLU A 89 -7.44 5.64 19.48
N VAL A 90 -6.49 6.17 18.72
CA VAL A 90 -6.68 7.42 17.97
C VAL A 90 -7.80 7.26 16.95
N ALA A 91 -7.82 6.19 16.17
CA ALA A 91 -8.85 5.90 15.16
C ALA A 91 -10.25 5.80 15.80
N ARG A 92 -10.35 5.16 16.97
CA ARG A 92 -11.60 5.03 17.75
C ARG A 92 -12.10 6.40 18.20
N ARG A 93 -11.23 7.28 18.68
CA ARG A 93 -11.61 8.64 19.07
C ARG A 93 -12.32 9.41 17.95
N PHE A 94 -11.94 9.17 16.69
CA PHE A 94 -12.53 9.83 15.52
C PHE A 94 -13.63 8.99 14.82
N GLY A 95 -14.11 7.91 15.47
CA GLY A 95 -15.19 7.08 14.96
C GLY A 95 -14.85 6.21 13.76
N ILE A 96 -13.56 6.00 13.48
CA ILE A 96 -13.08 5.13 12.39
C ILE A 96 -13.07 3.66 12.81
N VAL A 97 -12.81 3.40 14.08
CA VAL A 97 -12.89 2.08 14.71
C VAL A 97 -13.96 2.11 15.78
N GLY A 98 -14.83 1.09 15.80
CA GLY A 98 -15.88 0.94 16.79
C GLY A 98 -15.38 0.51 18.18
N ASP A 99 -16.29 0.45 19.16
CA ASP A 99 -15.99 -0.03 20.50
C ASP A 99 -15.64 -1.52 20.52
N ASP A 100 -16.13 -2.28 19.55
CA ASP A 100 -15.82 -3.68 19.28
C ASP A 100 -14.38 -3.90 18.75
N GLY A 101 -13.72 -2.86 18.29
CA GLY A 101 -12.39 -2.89 17.68
C GLY A 101 -12.39 -3.05 16.18
N GLU A 102 -13.55 -3.20 15.56
CA GLU A 102 -13.72 -3.37 14.12
C GLU A 102 -13.71 -2.02 13.38
N ILE A 103 -13.35 -2.01 12.10
CA ILE A 103 -13.43 -0.81 11.28
C ILE A 103 -14.90 -0.49 11.03
N SER A 104 -15.32 0.72 11.44
CA SER A 104 -16.67 1.24 11.25
C SER A 104 -17.00 1.40 9.77
N ASP A 105 -18.29 1.47 9.42
CA ASP A 105 -18.70 1.70 8.02
C ASP A 105 -18.44 3.15 7.60
N CYS A 106 -17.16 3.48 7.50
CA CYS A 106 -16.62 4.80 7.15
C CYS A 106 -16.63 5.00 5.63
N VAL A 107 -17.78 5.42 5.09
CA VAL A 107 -18.02 5.60 3.65
C VAL A 107 -18.27 7.06 3.32
N ARG A 108 -17.75 7.52 2.18
CA ARG A 108 -18.04 8.85 1.61
C ARG A 108 -18.05 8.83 0.09
N ALA A 109 -18.80 9.77 -0.50
CA ALA A 109 -18.75 10.05 -1.93
C ALA A 109 -17.54 10.94 -2.26
N VAL A 110 -16.92 10.68 -3.41
CA VAL A 110 -15.81 11.46 -3.97
C VAL A 110 -16.19 11.92 -5.36
N GLN A 111 -16.29 13.22 -5.54
CA GLN A 111 -16.55 13.83 -6.84
C GLN A 111 -15.25 13.78 -7.67
N LEU A 112 -15.24 13.01 -8.75
CA LEU A 112 -14.10 12.93 -9.67
C LEU A 112 -14.06 14.16 -10.61
N SER A 113 -12.87 14.45 -11.13
CA SER A 113 -12.66 15.60 -12.04
C SER A 113 -13.41 15.48 -13.37
N ASP A 114 -13.79 14.27 -13.77
CA ASP A 114 -14.59 14.01 -14.97
C ASP A 114 -16.11 14.08 -14.74
N GLY A 115 -16.54 14.45 -13.53
CA GLY A 115 -17.95 14.63 -13.16
C GLY A 115 -18.62 13.37 -12.59
N ARG A 116 -17.97 12.21 -12.62
CA ARG A 116 -18.48 11.00 -11.96
C ARG A 116 -18.33 11.09 -10.44
N VAL A 117 -19.08 10.26 -9.74
CA VAL A 117 -18.99 10.11 -8.29
C VAL A 117 -18.51 8.69 -7.99
N ALA A 118 -17.40 8.57 -7.28
CA ALA A 118 -16.91 7.32 -6.74
C ALA A 118 -17.30 7.18 -5.26
N THR A 119 -17.31 5.94 -4.77
CA THR A 119 -17.47 5.66 -3.33
C THR A 119 -16.11 5.33 -2.73
N CYS A 120 -15.80 5.96 -1.61
CA CYS A 120 -14.57 5.73 -0.88
C CYS A 120 -14.87 5.23 0.54
N ARG A 121 -14.13 4.21 1.02
CA ARG A 121 -14.25 3.67 2.38
C ARG A 121 -12.90 3.39 3.01
N VAL A 122 -12.82 3.44 4.32
CA VAL A 122 -11.65 3.00 5.09
C VAL A 122 -11.64 1.47 5.10
N VAL A 123 -10.49 0.86 4.80
CA VAL A 123 -10.29 -0.60 4.85
C VAL A 123 -9.16 -1.02 5.79
N GLY A 124 -8.30 -0.09 6.20
CA GLY A 124 -7.19 -0.39 7.10
C GLY A 124 -6.78 0.79 7.95
N VAL A 125 -6.26 0.48 9.14
CA VAL A 125 -5.63 1.42 10.08
C VAL A 125 -4.22 0.92 10.34
N ARG A 126 -3.19 1.71 10.04
CA ARG A 126 -1.76 1.33 10.13
C ARG A 126 -1.43 0.01 9.40
N ALA A 127 -2.09 -0.24 8.28
CA ALA A 127 -1.93 -1.49 7.54
C ALA A 127 -0.72 -1.47 6.60
N ASP A 128 -0.46 -0.35 5.92
CA ASP A 128 0.53 -0.24 4.86
C ASP A 128 1.82 0.44 5.32
N ASP A 129 2.95 -0.07 4.87
CA ASP A 129 4.26 0.54 5.12
C ASP A 129 4.50 1.71 4.16
N LEU A 130 4.88 2.87 4.70
CA LEU A 130 5.28 4.03 3.90
C LEU A 130 6.52 3.70 3.07
N ALA A 131 6.53 4.12 1.81
CA ALA A 131 7.61 3.79 0.87
C ALA A 131 8.96 4.38 1.25
N ASP A 132 9.00 5.44 2.05
CA ASP A 132 10.21 6.07 2.57
C ASP A 132 10.77 5.37 3.82
N GLY A 133 10.11 4.31 4.31
CA GLY A 133 10.52 3.56 5.48
C GLY A 133 10.30 4.28 6.81
N SER A 134 9.57 5.39 6.85
CA SER A 134 9.33 6.19 8.07
C SER A 134 8.32 5.54 9.03
N GLY A 135 7.64 4.46 8.63
CA GLY A 135 6.67 3.73 9.42
C GLY A 135 5.45 3.31 8.60
N LYS A 136 4.30 3.29 9.26
CA LYS A 136 3.02 2.91 8.64
C LYS A 136 2.19 4.12 8.30
N ALA A 137 1.49 4.08 7.16
CA ALA A 137 0.44 5.03 6.81
C ALA A 137 -0.70 4.95 7.84
N GLY A 138 -1.35 6.07 8.12
CA GLY A 138 -2.39 6.11 9.17
C GLY A 138 -3.67 5.40 8.77
N LEU A 139 -4.17 5.70 7.60
CA LEU A 139 -5.44 5.18 7.07
C LEU A 139 -5.25 4.66 5.65
N THR A 140 -5.82 3.50 5.38
CA THR A 140 -5.93 2.92 4.04
C THR A 140 -7.36 2.99 3.56
N PHE A 141 -7.54 3.44 2.36
CA PHE A 141 -8.83 3.60 1.70
C PHE A 141 -8.96 2.68 0.49
N MET A 142 -10.19 2.29 0.20
CA MET A 142 -10.62 1.69 -1.05
C MET A 142 -11.54 2.68 -1.77
N ILE A 143 -11.24 3.00 -3.02
CA ILE A 143 -12.10 3.82 -3.88
C ILE A 143 -12.59 2.98 -5.05
N SER A 144 -13.91 2.96 -5.26
CA SER A 144 -14.56 2.17 -6.30
C SER A 144 -14.71 2.95 -7.61
N SER A 145 -14.79 2.21 -8.71
CA SER A 145 -15.29 2.72 -10.01
C SER A 145 -14.49 3.91 -10.59
N LEU A 146 -13.16 3.88 -10.45
CA LEU A 146 -12.31 4.91 -11.06
C LEU A 146 -12.37 4.87 -12.59
N ALA A 147 -12.41 3.68 -13.19
CA ALA A 147 -12.48 3.50 -14.64
C ALA A 147 -12.94 2.08 -15.01
N GLN A 148 -13.17 1.86 -16.31
CA GLN A 148 -13.14 0.55 -16.96
C GLN A 148 -11.92 0.54 -17.88
N ARG A 149 -10.94 -0.35 -17.65
CA ARG A 149 -9.68 -0.38 -18.41
C ARG A 149 -9.09 -1.79 -18.43
N PRO A 150 -8.32 -2.13 -19.48
CA PRO A 150 -7.49 -3.32 -19.44
C PRO A 150 -6.34 -3.18 -18.43
N MET A 151 -5.82 -4.29 -17.96
CA MET A 151 -4.61 -4.34 -17.12
C MET A 151 -3.38 -3.97 -17.95
N ASN A 152 -3.32 -4.47 -19.19
CA ASN A 152 -2.24 -4.22 -20.15
C ASN A 152 -2.80 -3.96 -21.55
N ASP A 153 -2.02 -3.29 -22.39
CA ASP A 153 -2.37 -3.04 -23.79
C ASP A 153 -2.28 -4.30 -24.66
N ALA A 154 -1.64 -5.35 -24.17
CA ALA A 154 -1.51 -6.65 -24.80
C ALA A 154 -1.84 -7.76 -23.82
N ALA A 155 -2.27 -8.93 -24.35
CA ALA A 155 -2.58 -10.11 -23.54
C ALA A 155 -1.29 -10.72 -22.95
N THR A 156 -0.82 -10.16 -21.84
CA THR A 156 0.36 -10.62 -21.11
C THR A 156 0.29 -10.27 -19.62
N ASN A 157 0.77 -11.16 -18.76
CA ASN A 157 0.98 -10.88 -17.34
C ASN A 157 2.47 -10.85 -16.97
N VAL A 158 3.35 -10.89 -17.96
CA VAL A 158 4.80 -10.82 -17.75
C VAL A 158 5.17 -9.50 -17.08
N GLY A 159 5.93 -9.58 -15.99
CA GLY A 159 6.28 -8.45 -15.14
C GLY A 159 5.20 -8.08 -14.10
N GLY A 160 4.09 -8.80 -14.09
CA GLY A 160 3.02 -8.66 -13.10
C GLY A 160 2.49 -7.23 -12.96
N TRP A 161 2.10 -6.86 -11.74
CA TRP A 161 1.65 -5.51 -11.41
C TRP A 161 2.72 -4.45 -11.69
N GLY A 162 3.98 -4.74 -11.34
CA GLY A 162 5.08 -3.79 -11.46
C GLY A 162 5.26 -3.20 -12.86
N SER A 163 4.95 -3.97 -13.91
CA SER A 163 5.09 -3.58 -15.31
C SER A 163 3.77 -3.28 -16.01
N SER A 164 2.63 -3.32 -15.30
CA SER A 164 1.32 -3.17 -15.95
C SER A 164 1.07 -1.76 -16.47
N SER A 165 0.40 -1.67 -17.62
CA SER A 165 -0.07 -0.39 -18.19
C SER A 165 -1.04 0.30 -17.25
N LEU A 166 -1.88 -0.46 -16.55
CA LEU A 166 -2.86 0.07 -15.60
C LEU A 166 -2.21 0.72 -14.39
N ARG A 167 -1.09 0.16 -13.88
CA ARG A 167 -0.32 0.80 -12.81
C ARG A 167 0.20 2.17 -13.25
N SER A 168 0.78 2.25 -14.44
CA SER A 168 1.29 3.50 -15.00
C SER A 168 0.17 4.53 -15.20
N TRP A 169 -1.01 4.07 -15.63
CA TRP A 169 -2.19 4.90 -15.78
C TRP A 169 -2.70 5.42 -14.42
N LEU A 170 -2.73 4.59 -13.38
CA LEU A 170 -3.15 5.00 -12.03
C LEU A 170 -2.25 6.10 -11.48
N GLU A 171 -0.93 6.00 -11.66
CA GLU A 171 0.03 7.02 -11.21
C GLU A 171 -0.14 8.38 -11.90
N ALA A 172 -0.58 8.40 -13.13
CA ALA A 172 -0.73 9.63 -13.91
C ALA A 172 -2.21 10.08 -13.97
N GLU A 173 -2.99 9.40 -14.79
CA GLU A 173 -4.37 9.79 -15.11
C GLU A 173 -5.34 9.44 -13.97
N GLY A 174 -5.12 8.29 -13.28
CA GLY A 174 -5.92 7.90 -12.12
C GLY A 174 -5.83 8.92 -10.98
N MET A 175 -4.61 9.37 -10.66
CA MET A 175 -4.38 10.45 -9.69
C MET A 175 -5.05 11.76 -10.11
N ALA A 176 -5.04 12.10 -11.40
CA ALA A 176 -5.67 13.32 -11.93
C ALA A 176 -7.21 13.29 -11.91
N LEU A 177 -7.82 12.11 -11.73
CA LEU A 177 -9.26 12.00 -11.50
C LEU A 177 -9.69 12.44 -10.12
N LEU A 178 -8.80 12.36 -9.13
CA LEU A 178 -9.12 12.68 -7.75
C LEU A 178 -9.21 14.19 -7.50
N PRO A 179 -10.00 14.66 -6.53
CA PRO A 179 -9.94 16.03 -6.04
C PRO A 179 -8.50 16.43 -5.66
N SER A 180 -8.10 17.64 -5.96
CA SER A 180 -6.73 18.10 -5.77
C SER A 180 -6.24 18.07 -4.33
N ASP A 181 -7.12 18.32 -3.35
CA ASP A 181 -6.86 18.25 -1.92
C ASP A 181 -6.63 16.79 -1.47
N LEU A 182 -7.44 15.85 -1.99
CA LEU A 182 -7.22 14.43 -1.76
C LEU A 182 -5.89 13.98 -2.38
N ALA A 183 -5.68 14.26 -3.67
CA ALA A 183 -4.48 13.83 -4.39
C ALA A 183 -3.18 14.35 -3.72
N ALA A 184 -3.20 15.58 -3.20
CA ALA A 184 -2.06 16.17 -2.48
C ALA A 184 -1.80 15.51 -1.11
N SER A 185 -2.79 14.85 -0.54
CA SER A 185 -2.70 14.22 0.79
C SER A 185 -2.23 12.76 0.74
N ILE A 186 -2.32 12.11 -0.43
CA ILE A 186 -1.98 10.70 -0.62
C ILE A 186 -0.49 10.45 -0.34
N LYS A 187 -0.22 9.38 0.38
CA LYS A 187 1.13 8.92 0.75
C LYS A 187 1.53 7.70 -0.07
N PRO A 188 2.74 7.69 -0.66
CA PRO A 188 3.24 6.50 -1.35
C PRO A 188 3.55 5.39 -0.35
N VAL A 189 3.15 4.17 -0.70
CA VAL A 189 3.34 2.97 0.13
C VAL A 189 4.04 1.87 -0.65
N SER A 190 4.58 0.88 0.08
CA SER A 190 5.22 -0.29 -0.49
C SER A 190 4.21 -1.42 -0.64
N LYS A 191 4.03 -1.94 -1.85
CA LYS A 191 3.06 -3.01 -2.14
C LYS A 191 3.75 -4.27 -2.63
N LEU A 192 3.50 -5.40 -1.96
CA LEU A 192 4.05 -6.70 -2.32
C LEU A 192 3.20 -7.37 -3.39
N THR A 193 3.82 -7.90 -4.44
CA THR A 193 3.14 -8.63 -5.51
C THR A 193 4.10 -9.59 -6.21
N ASN A 194 3.56 -10.64 -6.84
CA ASN A 194 4.28 -11.38 -7.87
C ASN A 194 4.47 -10.48 -9.11
N ASN A 195 5.64 -9.84 -9.21
CA ASN A 195 5.97 -8.98 -10.35
C ASN A 195 6.67 -9.74 -11.50
N SER A 196 6.60 -11.06 -11.52
CA SER A 196 7.10 -11.89 -12.63
C SER A 196 6.00 -12.37 -13.58
N GLY A 197 4.77 -12.52 -13.06
CA GLY A 197 3.66 -13.17 -13.78
C GLY A 197 3.71 -14.69 -13.61
N VAL A 198 3.71 -15.46 -14.72
CA VAL A 198 3.83 -16.91 -14.68
C VAL A 198 5.18 -17.35 -14.08
N VAL A 199 5.10 -18.29 -13.16
CA VAL A 199 6.23 -18.82 -12.42
C VAL A 199 6.73 -20.10 -13.09
N THR A 200 7.97 -20.10 -13.55
CA THR A 200 8.62 -21.27 -14.15
C THR A 200 9.60 -21.93 -13.19
N ASP A 201 10.30 -21.13 -12.38
CA ASP A 201 11.37 -21.60 -11.50
C ASP A 201 11.29 -20.86 -10.14
N GLY A 202 10.99 -21.61 -9.08
CA GLY A 202 10.94 -21.07 -7.71
C GLY A 202 9.68 -20.26 -7.41
N PHE A 203 9.48 -19.94 -6.13
CA PHE A 203 8.30 -19.21 -5.64
C PHE A 203 8.66 -17.99 -4.78
N ASP A 204 9.94 -17.65 -4.72
CA ASP A 204 10.44 -16.48 -3.99
C ASP A 204 10.58 -15.29 -4.97
N ILE A 205 9.45 -14.90 -5.55
CA ILE A 205 9.37 -13.88 -6.61
C ILE A 205 8.48 -12.68 -6.23
N VAL A 206 7.96 -12.68 -5.02
CA VAL A 206 7.22 -11.52 -4.52
C VAL A 206 8.21 -10.38 -4.27
N SER A 207 7.94 -9.24 -4.86
CA SER A 207 8.74 -8.03 -4.70
C SER A 207 7.84 -6.81 -4.47
N SER A 208 8.42 -5.71 -4.02
CA SER A 208 7.65 -4.51 -3.74
C SER A 208 7.67 -3.52 -4.91
N THR A 209 6.54 -2.82 -5.07
CA THR A 209 6.43 -1.58 -5.84
C THR A 209 6.12 -0.42 -4.91
N THR A 210 6.46 0.80 -5.32
CA THR A 210 6.04 2.03 -4.64
C THR A 210 4.86 2.61 -5.39
N ASP A 211 3.73 2.76 -4.71
CA ASP A 211 2.47 3.15 -5.36
C ASP A 211 1.74 4.23 -4.54
N ASN A 212 1.20 5.24 -5.22
CA ASN A 212 0.24 6.19 -4.65
C ASN A 212 -1.19 5.66 -4.73
N LEU A 213 -1.54 5.10 -5.89
CA LEU A 213 -2.75 4.32 -6.13
C LEU A 213 -2.37 2.92 -6.57
N TRP A 214 -3.03 1.91 -6.03
CA TRP A 214 -2.79 0.50 -6.40
C TRP A 214 -4.09 -0.29 -6.50
N LEU A 215 -4.07 -1.43 -7.19
CA LEU A 215 -5.13 -2.43 -7.09
C LEU A 215 -4.88 -3.31 -5.86
N PHE A 216 -5.93 -3.80 -5.23
CA PHE A 216 -5.80 -4.78 -4.15
C PHE A 216 -5.30 -6.13 -4.69
N SER A 217 -4.48 -6.83 -3.91
CA SER A 217 -4.15 -8.23 -4.19
C SER A 217 -5.25 -9.17 -3.70
N ALA A 218 -5.21 -10.41 -4.18
CA ALA A 218 -6.13 -11.44 -3.71
C ALA A 218 -6.01 -11.65 -2.20
N SER A 219 -4.80 -11.72 -1.65
CA SER A 219 -4.58 -11.92 -0.22
C SER A 219 -4.99 -10.71 0.64
N GLU A 220 -4.84 -9.49 0.14
CA GLU A 220 -5.28 -8.29 0.85
C GLU A 220 -6.80 -8.22 1.05
N VAL A 221 -7.55 -8.83 0.13
CA VAL A 221 -9.03 -8.89 0.22
C VAL A 221 -9.50 -10.15 0.93
N PHE A 222 -8.98 -11.32 0.56
CA PHE A 222 -9.53 -12.62 0.96
C PHE A 222 -8.70 -13.37 2.01
N GLY A 223 -7.56 -12.86 2.41
CA GLY A 223 -6.68 -13.47 3.42
C GLY A 223 -5.83 -14.61 2.85
N GLY A 224 -5.58 -15.63 3.66
CA GLY A 224 -4.85 -16.81 3.23
C GLY A 224 -5.66 -17.62 2.21
N LEU A 225 -5.04 -17.99 1.09
CA LEU A 225 -5.71 -18.56 -0.07
C LEU A 225 -5.38 -20.03 -0.24
N SER A 226 -6.38 -20.83 -0.65
CA SER A 226 -6.27 -22.26 -0.92
C SER A 226 -6.90 -22.65 -2.28
N TRP A 227 -6.99 -21.71 -3.22
CA TRP A 227 -7.69 -21.88 -4.49
C TRP A 227 -7.17 -23.04 -5.33
N PHE A 228 -5.83 -23.15 -5.46
CA PHE A 228 -5.19 -24.25 -6.20
C PHE A 228 -5.35 -25.59 -5.48
N ALA A 229 -5.16 -25.60 -4.15
CA ALA A 229 -5.34 -26.83 -3.36
C ALA A 229 -6.78 -27.31 -3.39
N HIS A 230 -7.76 -26.40 -3.39
CA HIS A 230 -9.17 -26.74 -3.49
C HIS A 230 -9.55 -27.29 -4.87
N GLU A 231 -9.12 -26.64 -5.95
CA GLU A 231 -9.51 -27.02 -7.32
C GLU A 231 -8.73 -28.25 -7.81
N PHE A 232 -7.43 -28.31 -7.56
CA PHE A 232 -6.55 -29.33 -8.13
C PHE A 232 -6.05 -30.36 -7.10
N GLY A 233 -6.23 -30.08 -5.80
CA GLY A 233 -5.71 -30.90 -4.70
C GLY A 233 -4.19 -30.83 -4.56
N THR A 234 -3.63 -31.82 -3.86
CA THR A 234 -2.19 -31.92 -3.60
C THR A 234 -1.51 -33.01 -4.45
N LYS A 235 -2.25 -33.64 -5.36
CA LYS A 235 -1.73 -34.75 -6.18
C LYS A 235 -1.21 -34.23 -7.51
N PRO A 236 -0.14 -34.86 -8.05
CA PRO A 236 0.35 -34.57 -9.39
C PRO A 236 -0.79 -34.69 -10.41
N ILE A 237 -0.89 -33.69 -11.28
CA ILE A 237 -1.84 -33.76 -12.40
C ILE A 237 -1.21 -34.62 -13.50
N PRO A 238 -1.86 -35.72 -13.93
CA PRO A 238 -1.33 -36.55 -15.00
C PRO A 238 -1.06 -35.76 -16.28
N ASN A 239 0.08 -36.02 -16.91
CA ASN A 239 0.49 -35.39 -18.17
C ASN A 239 0.77 -33.87 -18.10
N THR A 240 1.04 -33.32 -16.92
CA THR A 240 1.52 -31.95 -16.75
C THR A 240 2.92 -31.94 -16.14
N VAL A 241 3.62 -30.83 -16.29
CA VAL A 241 4.92 -30.60 -15.59
C VAL A 241 4.73 -30.28 -14.11
N TYR A 242 3.51 -29.99 -13.69
CA TYR A 242 3.15 -29.58 -12.32
C TYR A 242 2.89 -30.83 -11.48
N THR A 243 3.61 -30.94 -10.36
CA THR A 243 3.52 -32.06 -9.44
C THR A 243 2.81 -31.69 -8.12
N ASP A 244 2.71 -30.38 -7.82
CA ASP A 244 2.05 -29.84 -6.64
C ASP A 244 1.61 -28.41 -6.91
N PHE A 245 0.38 -28.06 -6.57
CA PHE A 245 -0.17 -26.71 -6.73
C PHE A 245 -0.19 -25.89 -5.44
N ALA A 246 0.06 -26.48 -4.29
CA ALA A 246 0.10 -25.75 -3.02
C ALA A 246 1.14 -24.60 -2.96
N PRO A 247 2.29 -24.66 -3.65
CA PRO A 247 3.19 -23.51 -3.73
C PRO A 247 2.57 -22.26 -4.35
N TYR A 248 1.63 -22.41 -5.29
CA TYR A 248 0.95 -21.26 -5.91
C TYR A 248 0.01 -20.56 -4.93
N ASP A 249 -0.71 -21.32 -4.07
CA ASP A 249 -1.52 -20.74 -2.99
C ASP A 249 -0.65 -19.92 -2.02
N ARG A 250 0.53 -20.45 -1.66
CA ARG A 250 1.49 -19.70 -0.81
C ARG A 250 1.99 -18.43 -1.48
N LEU A 251 2.27 -18.49 -2.78
CA LEU A 251 2.73 -17.34 -3.54
C LEU A 251 1.69 -16.21 -3.54
N ILE A 252 0.45 -16.50 -3.95
CA ILE A 252 -0.61 -15.48 -3.99
C ILE A 252 -1.02 -15.01 -2.58
N SER A 253 -0.88 -15.83 -1.56
CA SER A 253 -1.08 -15.44 -0.14
C SER A 253 0.03 -14.55 0.41
N SER A 254 1.18 -14.45 -0.29
CA SER A 254 2.33 -13.64 0.14
C SER A 254 2.27 -12.19 -0.37
N GLU A 255 1.23 -11.80 -1.08
CA GLU A 255 1.09 -10.47 -1.68
C GLU A 255 0.57 -9.40 -0.72
N GLY A 256 0.61 -9.66 0.57
CA GLY A 256 0.22 -8.77 1.65
C GLY A 256 -0.80 -9.40 2.61
N PRO A 257 -0.90 -8.90 3.83
CA PRO A 257 -1.92 -9.33 4.79
C PRO A 257 -3.31 -8.82 4.38
N GLN A 258 -4.35 -9.53 4.82
CA GLN A 258 -5.74 -9.10 4.63
C GLN A 258 -5.99 -7.80 5.40
N TYR A 259 -6.67 -6.86 4.77
CA TYR A 259 -7.12 -5.65 5.46
C TYR A 259 -8.22 -5.96 6.46
N ALA A 260 -8.15 -5.28 7.62
CA ALA A 260 -9.05 -5.51 8.74
C ALA A 260 -10.52 -5.37 8.35
N TYR A 261 -10.88 -4.36 7.54
CA TYR A 261 -12.26 -4.21 7.07
C TYR A 261 -12.82 -5.49 6.44
N PHE A 262 -12.04 -6.15 5.59
CA PHE A 262 -12.54 -7.35 4.92
C PHE A 262 -12.67 -8.53 5.88
N SER A 263 -11.70 -8.74 6.79
CA SER A 263 -11.78 -9.80 7.79
C SER A 263 -12.92 -9.56 8.77
N ASP A 264 -13.13 -8.34 9.24
CA ASP A 264 -14.18 -7.95 10.17
C ASP A 264 -15.58 -8.17 9.57
N HIS A 265 -15.70 -8.04 8.24
CA HIS A 265 -16.94 -8.29 7.50
C HIS A 265 -17.06 -9.73 6.96
N GLY A 266 -16.23 -10.65 7.45
CA GLY A 266 -16.31 -12.07 7.13
C GLY A 266 -15.87 -12.43 5.71
N VAL A 267 -15.11 -11.55 5.04
CA VAL A 267 -14.49 -11.87 3.76
C VAL A 267 -13.35 -12.86 4.00
N ALA A 268 -13.42 -14.01 3.37
CA ALA A 268 -12.43 -15.08 3.54
C ALA A 268 -12.19 -15.80 2.21
N ASP A 269 -11.21 -16.71 2.22
CA ASP A 269 -10.97 -17.65 1.12
C ASP A 269 -12.24 -18.48 0.82
N LEU A 270 -12.92 -18.11 -0.26
CA LEU A 270 -14.17 -18.74 -0.66
C LEU A 270 -13.91 -19.82 -1.71
N CYS A 271 -13.41 -20.96 -1.26
CA CYS A 271 -13.20 -22.12 -2.13
C CYS A 271 -14.51 -22.84 -2.53
N GLY A 272 -15.66 -22.33 -2.18
CA GLY A 272 -16.94 -23.00 -2.39
C GLY A 272 -18.07 -22.07 -2.79
N TYR A 273 -18.02 -21.39 -3.93
CA TYR A 273 -19.13 -20.69 -4.58
C TYR A 273 -20.05 -19.82 -3.69
N GLU A 274 -19.61 -19.48 -2.48
CA GLU A 274 -20.37 -18.61 -1.60
C GLU A 274 -20.18 -17.16 -2.02
N VAL A 275 -21.31 -16.51 -2.30
CA VAL A 275 -21.37 -15.09 -2.63
C VAL A 275 -21.13 -14.29 -1.36
N LEU A 276 -20.24 -13.31 -1.42
CA LEU A 276 -20.03 -12.31 -0.34
C LEU A 276 -21.07 -11.19 -0.49
N PRO A 277 -22.16 -11.20 0.28
CA PRO A 277 -23.15 -10.15 0.16
C PRO A 277 -22.61 -8.84 0.74
N GLY A 278 -22.32 -7.88 -0.13
CA GLY A 278 -22.11 -6.49 0.25
C GLY A 278 -20.80 -6.15 0.95
N ALA A 279 -20.04 -7.13 1.44
CA ALA A 279 -18.80 -6.91 2.20
C ALA A 279 -17.67 -6.30 1.35
N LEU A 280 -17.72 -6.45 0.03
CA LEU A 280 -16.74 -5.86 -0.90
C LEU A 280 -17.09 -4.42 -1.30
N GLY A 281 -18.10 -3.83 -0.66
CA GLY A 281 -18.62 -2.53 -1.02
C GLY A 281 -19.51 -2.57 -2.27
N GLN A 282 -20.16 -1.45 -2.56
CA GLN A 282 -20.94 -1.29 -3.78
C GLN A 282 -20.00 -1.02 -4.96
N VAL A 283 -19.41 -2.08 -5.50
CA VAL A 283 -18.66 -2.01 -6.76
C VAL A 283 -19.58 -2.52 -7.87
N ASP A 284 -19.87 -1.64 -8.82
CA ASP A 284 -20.67 -2.03 -9.99
C ASP A 284 -19.80 -2.84 -10.95
N GLY A 285 -20.16 -4.11 -11.15
CA GLY A 285 -19.48 -5.00 -12.09
C GLY A 285 -18.28 -5.74 -11.51
N ASN A 286 -17.55 -6.40 -12.40
CA ASN A 286 -16.30 -7.06 -12.08
C ASN A 286 -15.17 -6.03 -11.95
N TRP A 287 -14.10 -6.37 -11.19
CA TRP A 287 -12.96 -5.48 -11.03
C TRP A 287 -11.64 -6.24 -10.88
N TRP A 288 -10.55 -5.60 -11.29
CA TRP A 288 -9.22 -6.16 -11.28
C TRP A 288 -8.64 -6.31 -9.87
N MET A 289 -7.94 -7.42 -9.63
CA MET A 289 -6.91 -7.53 -8.61
C MET A 289 -5.52 -7.42 -9.26
N ARG A 290 -4.50 -6.93 -8.53
CA ARG A 290 -3.13 -6.86 -9.05
C ARG A 290 -2.42 -8.20 -9.11
N THR A 291 -2.99 -9.25 -8.54
CA THR A 291 -2.45 -10.62 -8.50
C THR A 291 -2.47 -11.23 -9.90
N PRO A 292 -1.32 -11.51 -10.53
CA PRO A 292 -1.29 -12.23 -11.78
C PRO A 292 -1.58 -13.71 -11.56
N TYR A 293 -2.16 -14.38 -12.54
CA TYR A 293 -2.31 -15.83 -12.51
C TYR A 293 -0.93 -16.46 -12.66
N PRO A 294 -0.45 -17.25 -11.66
CA PRO A 294 0.97 -17.57 -11.55
C PRO A 294 1.40 -18.80 -12.37
N VAL A 295 0.49 -19.43 -13.11
CA VAL A 295 0.77 -20.66 -13.83
C VAL A 295 0.22 -20.59 -15.24
N SER A 296 0.99 -21.12 -16.22
CA SER A 296 0.49 -21.36 -17.57
C SER A 296 -0.18 -22.74 -17.59
N PHE A 297 -1.48 -22.79 -17.92
CA PHE A 297 -2.27 -23.99 -17.87
C PHE A 297 -3.18 -24.07 -19.10
N VAL A 298 -3.66 -25.27 -19.48
CA VAL A 298 -4.49 -25.45 -20.69
C VAL A 298 -5.72 -24.54 -20.64
N GLY A 299 -5.76 -23.54 -21.55
CA GLY A 299 -6.84 -22.56 -21.65
C GLY A 299 -6.69 -21.31 -20.77
N ILE A 300 -5.65 -21.24 -19.93
CA ILE A 300 -5.26 -20.07 -19.15
C ILE A 300 -3.75 -19.89 -19.42
N ASP A 301 -3.40 -18.86 -20.12
CA ASP A 301 -2.03 -18.61 -20.55
C ASP A 301 -1.34 -17.50 -19.74
N GLU A 302 -0.19 -17.04 -20.21
CA GLU A 302 0.63 -15.98 -19.61
C GLU A 302 -0.01 -14.59 -19.72
N SER A 303 -1.36 -14.52 -19.82
CA SER A 303 -2.05 -13.26 -20.08
C SER A 303 -2.98 -12.83 -18.94
N CYS A 304 -3.26 -13.69 -17.94
CA CYS A 304 -4.35 -13.46 -17.02
C CYS A 304 -3.92 -12.83 -15.69
N PHE A 305 -4.83 -11.99 -15.15
CA PHE A 305 -4.84 -11.55 -13.76
C PHE A 305 -6.14 -12.00 -13.09
N TYR A 306 -6.12 -12.11 -11.76
CA TYR A 306 -7.33 -12.37 -10.99
C TYR A 306 -8.25 -11.15 -11.00
N GLN A 307 -9.55 -11.44 -10.89
CA GLN A 307 -10.60 -10.44 -10.76
C GLN A 307 -11.57 -10.84 -9.66
N VAL A 308 -12.29 -9.87 -9.13
CA VAL A 308 -13.49 -10.11 -8.33
C VAL A 308 -14.70 -9.93 -9.25
N MET A 309 -15.57 -10.91 -9.29
CA MET A 309 -16.81 -10.80 -10.05
C MET A 309 -17.83 -9.92 -9.32
N ALA A 310 -18.79 -9.35 -10.04
CA ALA A 310 -19.90 -8.58 -9.46
C ALA A 310 -20.67 -9.32 -8.36
N SER A 311 -20.65 -10.67 -8.39
CA SER A 311 -21.21 -11.53 -7.35
C SER A 311 -20.37 -11.63 -6.09
N GLY A 312 -19.15 -11.05 -6.07
CA GLY A 312 -18.16 -11.20 -4.99
C GLY A 312 -17.27 -12.44 -5.15
N TYR A 313 -17.46 -13.27 -6.18
CA TYR A 313 -16.63 -14.46 -6.38
C TYR A 313 -15.20 -14.10 -6.80
N PRO A 314 -14.15 -14.61 -6.11
CA PRO A 314 -12.81 -14.05 -6.22
C PRO A 314 -11.84 -14.84 -7.10
N SER A 315 -12.10 -16.12 -7.38
CA SER A 315 -11.09 -17.02 -7.96
C SER A 315 -11.11 -17.10 -9.48
N THR A 316 -11.77 -16.16 -10.16
CA THR A 316 -11.77 -16.11 -11.62
C THR A 316 -10.66 -15.23 -12.16
N VAL A 317 -10.21 -15.54 -13.38
CA VAL A 317 -9.19 -14.80 -14.09
C VAL A 317 -9.74 -14.21 -15.37
N LEU A 318 -9.11 -13.12 -15.81
CA LEU A 318 -9.42 -12.43 -17.05
C LEU A 318 -8.14 -12.10 -17.80
N SER A 319 -8.14 -12.20 -19.12
CA SER A 319 -7.00 -11.78 -19.93
C SER A 319 -6.74 -10.28 -19.75
N SER A 320 -5.48 -9.91 -19.59
CA SER A 320 -5.04 -8.56 -19.22
C SER A 320 -5.38 -7.48 -20.25
N ASP A 321 -5.66 -7.86 -21.49
CA ASP A 321 -6.08 -6.96 -22.57
C ASP A 321 -7.60 -6.70 -22.62
N GLN A 322 -8.35 -7.34 -21.74
CA GLN A 322 -9.80 -7.13 -21.63
C GLN A 322 -10.09 -5.97 -20.65
N GLU A 323 -11.18 -5.23 -20.90
CA GLU A 323 -11.64 -4.18 -19.99
C GLU A 323 -12.26 -4.77 -18.72
N ASN A 324 -11.95 -4.16 -17.58
CA ASN A 324 -12.54 -4.49 -16.29
C ASN A 324 -12.54 -3.26 -15.36
N GLY A 325 -13.32 -3.32 -14.28
CA GLY A 325 -13.41 -2.26 -13.30
C GLY A 325 -12.09 -1.99 -12.58
N VAL A 326 -11.81 -0.73 -12.35
CA VAL A 326 -10.65 -0.25 -11.59
C VAL A 326 -11.10 0.19 -10.21
N VAL A 327 -10.79 -0.62 -9.21
CA VAL A 327 -10.97 -0.34 -7.78
C VAL A 327 -9.59 -0.14 -7.18
N ALA A 328 -9.32 1.04 -6.66
CA ALA A 328 -7.98 1.36 -6.18
C ALA A 328 -7.91 1.51 -4.66
N GLY A 329 -6.74 1.18 -4.10
CA GLY A 329 -6.32 1.54 -2.75
C GLY A 329 -5.50 2.82 -2.78
N PHE A 330 -5.53 3.58 -1.67
CA PHE A 330 -4.63 4.69 -1.39
C PHE A 330 -4.50 4.90 0.11
N CYS A 331 -3.42 5.58 0.55
CA CYS A 331 -3.19 5.91 1.96
C CYS A 331 -3.12 7.42 2.22
N LEU A 332 -3.52 7.78 3.43
CA LEU A 332 -3.26 9.09 4.03
C LEU A 332 -2.30 8.98 5.21
#